data_a7f957f838f61a289f1555542837d8b0
#
_entry.id   a7f957f838f61a289f1555542837d8b0
#
_cell.length_a   1.000
_cell.length_b   1.000
_cell.length_c   1.000
_cell.angle_alpha   90.00
_cell.angle_beta   90.00
_cell.angle_gamma   90.00
#
_symmetry.space_group_name_H-M   'P 1'
#
loop_
_entity.id
_entity.type
_entity.pdbx_description
1 polymer ?
#
loop_
_entity_poly.entity_id
_entity_poly.type
_entity_poly.pdbx_seq_one_letter_code
_entity_poly.pdbx_strand_id
1 'polypeptide(L)'
;IPGTDSGTFDYFDEVVFEENPEPMLSAANLQLSEDDNVLVQGIGGSPYAIGFFGYAYYKENQDILKIVGINGVVPDDMTVEDGSYALARPLFIYSDATIMQEKPQVAAFINFFLTYVNDEIADVGYFPASDAALGQARTALLEALGAN
;
A
#
# COMPACT_ATOMS: atom_id res chain seq x y z
N ILE A 1 -15.49 4.56 2.91
CA ILE A 1 -14.06 4.85 3.08
C ILE A 1 -13.51 4.04 4.24
N PRO A 2 -12.19 3.80 4.34
CA PRO A 2 -11.57 3.16 5.50
C PRO A 2 -11.90 3.87 6.80
N GLY A 3 -11.87 3.13 7.91
CA GLY A 3 -12.03 3.70 9.23
C GLY A 3 -10.83 4.56 9.65
N THR A 4 -11.01 5.34 10.69
CA THR A 4 -10.00 6.33 11.15
C THR A 4 -8.75 5.69 11.76
N ASP A 5 -8.74 4.39 12.03
CA ASP A 5 -7.57 3.65 12.51
C ASP A 5 -6.77 3.02 11.35
N SER A 6 -7.20 3.26 10.10
CA SER A 6 -6.58 2.71 8.90
C SER A 6 -5.43 3.59 8.38
N GLY A 7 -4.26 3.00 8.16
CA GLY A 7 -3.16 3.69 7.48
C GLY A 7 -3.49 4.14 6.05
N THR A 8 -4.50 3.56 5.40
CA THR A 8 -5.01 4.03 4.10
C THR A 8 -5.83 5.31 4.25
N PHE A 9 -6.58 5.43 5.35
CA PHE A 9 -7.27 6.66 5.71
C PHE A 9 -6.26 7.79 5.95
N ASP A 10 -5.28 7.56 6.83
CA ASP A 10 -4.26 8.55 7.18
C ASP A 10 -3.49 9.03 5.93
N TYR A 11 -3.08 8.11 5.07
CA TYR A 11 -2.36 8.47 3.84
C TYR A 11 -3.21 9.31 2.88
N PHE A 12 -4.49 8.96 2.73
CA PHE A 12 -5.40 9.74 1.87
C PHE A 12 -5.66 11.14 2.45
N ASP A 13 -5.82 11.24 3.76
CA ASP A 13 -5.96 12.51 4.46
C ASP A 13 -4.70 13.38 4.30
N GLU A 14 -3.52 12.82 4.52
CA GLU A 14 -2.25 13.51 4.34
C GLU A 14 -2.10 14.09 2.92
N VAL A 15 -2.34 13.28 1.90
CA VAL A 15 -2.06 13.67 0.51
C VAL A 15 -3.15 14.57 -0.10
N VAL A 16 -4.42 14.34 0.26
CA VAL A 16 -5.56 15.03 -0.37
C VAL A 16 -6.09 16.17 0.47
N PHE A 17 -6.03 16.05 1.80
CA PHE A 17 -6.62 17.02 2.73
C PHE A 17 -5.59 17.73 3.61
N GLU A 18 -4.29 17.49 3.39
CA GLU A 18 -3.21 18.17 4.12
C GLU A 18 -3.33 17.99 5.66
N GLU A 19 -3.62 16.75 6.09
CA GLU A 19 -3.87 16.37 7.50
C GLU A 19 -5.11 17.08 8.11
N ASN A 20 -6.13 17.37 7.31
CA ASN A 20 -7.39 17.92 7.78
C ASN A 20 -8.59 17.06 7.34
N PRO A 21 -8.93 15.99 8.07
CA PRO A 21 -9.95 15.02 7.67
C PRO A 21 -11.39 15.56 7.76
N GLU A 22 -11.61 16.73 8.36
CA GLU A 22 -12.95 17.26 8.65
C GLU A 22 -13.84 17.36 7.39
N PRO A 23 -13.37 17.84 6.23
CA PRO A 23 -14.21 17.90 5.03
C PRO A 23 -14.68 16.51 4.56
N MET A 24 -13.84 15.50 4.72
CA MET A 24 -14.17 14.12 4.38
C MET A 24 -15.13 13.51 5.41
N LEU A 25 -14.85 13.67 6.72
CA LEU A 25 -15.64 13.09 7.80
C LEU A 25 -17.01 13.76 7.98
N SER A 26 -17.17 15.01 7.54
CA SER A 26 -18.44 15.73 7.55
C SER A 26 -19.31 15.47 6.33
N ALA A 27 -18.87 14.67 5.37
CA ALA A 27 -19.63 14.36 4.15
C ALA A 27 -20.94 13.62 4.49
N ALA A 28 -22.02 14.03 3.82
CA ALA A 28 -23.31 13.36 3.98
C ALA A 28 -23.25 11.94 3.39
N ASN A 29 -23.91 10.99 4.04
CA ASN A 29 -23.97 9.59 3.63
C ASN A 29 -22.60 8.87 3.66
N LEU A 30 -21.70 9.31 4.51
CA LEU A 30 -20.43 8.65 4.72
C LEU A 30 -20.62 7.29 5.40
N GLN A 31 -19.93 6.28 4.88
CA GLN A 31 -19.79 4.97 5.51
C GLN A 31 -18.31 4.69 5.76
N LEU A 32 -17.96 4.42 7.03
CA LEU A 32 -16.61 4.01 7.44
C LEU A 32 -16.61 2.53 7.80
N SER A 33 -15.53 1.84 7.47
CA SER A 33 -15.29 0.47 7.92
C SER A 33 -13.79 0.19 8.00
N GLU A 34 -13.38 -0.57 9.02
CA GLU A 34 -12.04 -1.13 9.13
C GLU A 34 -11.88 -2.43 8.28
N ASP A 35 -12.99 -2.94 7.75
CA ASP A 35 -12.99 -4.09 6.84
C ASP A 35 -13.20 -3.61 5.40
N ASP A 36 -12.16 -3.70 4.58
CA ASP A 36 -12.19 -3.30 3.17
C ASP A 36 -13.19 -4.10 2.34
N ASN A 37 -13.53 -5.34 2.71
CA ASN A 37 -14.57 -6.11 2.04
C ASN A 37 -15.96 -5.49 2.22
N VAL A 38 -16.21 -4.87 3.35
CA VAL A 38 -17.44 -4.10 3.59
C VAL A 38 -17.49 -2.88 2.69
N LEU A 39 -16.35 -2.22 2.48
CA LEU A 39 -16.22 -1.08 1.56
C LEU A 39 -16.46 -1.50 0.11
N VAL A 40 -15.87 -2.61 -0.33
CA VAL A 40 -16.09 -3.21 -1.65
C VAL A 40 -17.58 -3.45 -1.90
N GLN A 41 -18.27 -4.09 -0.95
CA GLN A 41 -19.70 -4.36 -1.05
C GLN A 41 -20.54 -3.08 -1.07
N GLY A 42 -20.18 -2.09 -0.26
CA GLY A 42 -20.87 -0.80 -0.21
C GLY A 42 -20.77 -0.03 -1.54
N ILE A 43 -19.62 -0.05 -2.18
CA ILE A 43 -19.40 0.60 -3.48
C ILE A 43 -20.05 -0.20 -4.61
N GLY A 44 -19.86 -1.52 -4.65
CA GLY A 44 -20.47 -2.39 -5.66
C GLY A 44 -21.99 -2.43 -5.60
N GLY A 45 -22.56 -2.17 -4.43
CA GLY A 45 -24.03 -2.14 -4.21
C GLY A 45 -24.71 -0.85 -4.68
N SER A 46 -23.99 0.20 -5.08
CA SER A 46 -24.58 1.48 -5.46
C SER A 46 -23.86 2.11 -6.65
N PRO A 47 -24.57 2.45 -7.74
CA PRO A 47 -23.97 3.10 -8.90
C PRO A 47 -23.52 4.55 -8.64
N TYR A 48 -23.81 5.09 -7.47
CA TYR A 48 -23.44 6.46 -7.07
C TYR A 48 -22.39 6.49 -5.97
N ALA A 49 -21.97 5.32 -5.46
CA ALA A 49 -20.95 5.26 -4.43
C ALA A 49 -19.55 5.47 -5.03
N ILE A 50 -18.72 6.18 -4.28
CA ILE A 50 -17.28 6.31 -4.51
C ILE A 50 -16.56 6.05 -3.20
N GLY A 51 -15.36 5.49 -3.26
CA GLY A 51 -14.55 5.24 -2.09
C GLY A 51 -13.09 4.99 -2.46
N PHE A 52 -12.28 4.74 -1.46
CA PHE A 52 -10.88 4.38 -1.62
C PHE A 52 -10.50 3.28 -0.62
N PHE A 53 -9.61 2.42 -1.01
CA PHE A 53 -9.04 1.31 -0.23
C PHE A 53 -7.83 0.75 -0.97
N GLY A 54 -7.14 -0.24 -0.39
CA GLY A 54 -5.97 -0.85 -1.00
C GLY A 54 -6.26 -1.47 -2.38
N TYR A 55 -5.33 -1.28 -3.31
CA TYR A 55 -5.46 -1.74 -4.71
C TYR A 55 -5.74 -3.24 -4.85
N ALA A 56 -5.24 -4.06 -3.92
CA ALA A 56 -5.50 -5.50 -3.87
C ALA A 56 -7.00 -5.83 -3.92
N TYR A 57 -7.80 -5.13 -3.12
CA TYR A 57 -9.26 -5.34 -3.07
C TYR A 57 -9.96 -4.95 -4.38
N TYR A 58 -9.47 -3.92 -5.08
CA TYR A 58 -9.95 -3.61 -6.42
C TYR A 58 -9.60 -4.73 -7.39
N LYS A 59 -8.35 -5.21 -7.37
CA LYS A 59 -7.86 -6.26 -8.29
C LYS A 59 -8.68 -7.55 -8.21
N GLU A 60 -9.08 -7.93 -7.00
CA GLU A 60 -9.92 -9.10 -6.75
C GLU A 60 -11.39 -8.91 -7.14
N ASN A 61 -11.86 -7.66 -7.30
CA ASN A 61 -13.27 -7.31 -7.51
C ASN A 61 -13.51 -6.45 -8.75
N GLN A 62 -12.70 -6.61 -9.81
CA GLN A 62 -12.79 -5.83 -11.06
C GLN A 62 -14.09 -6.05 -11.84
N ASP A 63 -14.81 -7.12 -11.56
CA ASP A 63 -16.11 -7.45 -12.15
C ASP A 63 -17.25 -6.54 -11.63
N ILE A 64 -17.12 -6.02 -10.42
CA ILE A 64 -18.12 -5.16 -9.77
C ILE A 64 -17.63 -3.73 -9.49
N LEU A 65 -16.34 -3.48 -9.56
CA LEU A 65 -15.73 -2.19 -9.28
C LEU A 65 -15.11 -1.57 -10.53
N LYS A 66 -15.16 -0.25 -10.58
CA LYS A 66 -14.46 0.54 -11.60
C LYS A 66 -13.41 1.40 -10.94
N ILE A 67 -12.16 1.27 -11.38
CA ILE A 67 -11.09 2.15 -10.93
C ILE A 67 -11.25 3.57 -11.50
N VAL A 68 -10.93 4.56 -10.69
CA VAL A 68 -10.96 5.97 -11.08
C VAL A 68 -9.52 6.49 -11.18
N GLY A 69 -9.19 7.09 -12.32
CA GLY A 69 -7.90 7.73 -12.50
C GLY A 69 -7.79 9.04 -11.72
N ILE A 70 -6.61 9.34 -11.21
CA ILE A 70 -6.27 10.61 -10.54
C ILE A 70 -5.53 11.48 -11.55
N ASN A 71 -6.05 12.67 -11.83
CA ASN A 71 -5.50 13.56 -12.88
C ASN A 71 -5.34 12.89 -14.25
N GLY A 72 -6.21 11.93 -14.56
CA GLY A 72 -6.17 11.17 -15.82
C GLY A 72 -5.21 9.98 -15.82
N VAL A 73 -4.49 9.73 -14.72
CA VAL A 73 -3.58 8.58 -14.54
C VAL A 73 -4.29 7.48 -13.78
N VAL A 74 -4.25 6.26 -14.30
CA VAL A 74 -4.78 5.05 -13.67
C VAL A 74 -3.61 4.27 -13.06
N PRO A 75 -3.76 3.66 -11.87
CA PRO A 75 -2.67 2.90 -11.27
C PRO A 75 -2.40 1.61 -12.03
N ASP A 76 -1.16 1.41 -12.41
CA ASP A 76 -0.55 0.19 -12.93
C ASP A 76 0.92 0.12 -12.50
N ASP A 77 1.62 -0.98 -12.85
CA ASP A 77 3.00 -1.19 -12.44
C ASP A 77 3.92 -0.02 -12.86
N MET A 78 3.71 0.53 -14.05
CA MET A 78 4.53 1.61 -14.57
C MET A 78 4.23 2.94 -13.87
N THR A 79 2.96 3.30 -13.75
CA THR A 79 2.53 4.59 -13.17
C THR A 79 2.74 4.68 -11.66
N VAL A 80 2.78 3.54 -10.98
CA VAL A 80 3.13 3.44 -9.56
C VAL A 80 4.65 3.49 -9.37
N GLU A 81 5.43 2.80 -10.22
CA GLU A 81 6.89 2.79 -10.12
C GLU A 81 7.49 4.17 -10.45
N ASP A 82 7.03 4.82 -11.53
CA ASP A 82 7.56 6.13 -11.96
C ASP A 82 6.99 7.32 -11.15
N GLY A 83 6.04 7.05 -10.25
CA GLY A 83 5.41 8.06 -9.37
C GLY A 83 4.40 8.97 -10.08
N SER A 84 3.99 8.66 -11.31
CA SER A 84 2.97 9.44 -12.02
C SER A 84 1.56 9.26 -11.44
N TYR A 85 1.28 8.11 -10.79
CA TYR A 85 0.08 7.92 -10.00
C TYR A 85 0.26 8.50 -8.60
N ALA A 86 -0.40 9.61 -8.33
CA ALA A 86 -0.15 10.43 -7.13
C ALA A 86 -0.53 9.77 -5.79
N LEU A 87 -1.43 8.77 -5.79
CA LEU A 87 -1.89 8.09 -4.57
C LEU A 87 -1.23 6.71 -4.40
N ALA A 88 0.07 6.63 -4.66
CA ALA A 88 0.88 5.45 -4.40
C ALA A 88 1.93 5.73 -3.33
N ARG A 89 2.18 4.76 -2.48
CA ARG A 89 3.27 4.84 -1.49
C ARG A 89 3.99 3.50 -1.37
N PRO A 90 5.30 3.52 -1.12
CA PRO A 90 6.05 2.30 -0.82
C PRO A 90 5.64 1.74 0.55
N LEU A 91 5.71 0.42 0.68
CA LEU A 91 5.66 -0.29 1.96
C LEU A 91 7.06 -0.66 2.39
N PHE A 92 7.34 -0.55 3.68
CA PHE A 92 8.66 -0.80 4.24
C PHE A 92 8.63 -1.88 5.33
N ILE A 93 9.72 -2.65 5.41
CA ILE A 93 10.04 -3.44 6.58
C ILE A 93 11.08 -2.67 7.39
N TYR A 94 10.82 -2.50 8.69
CA TYR A 94 11.73 -1.87 9.62
C TYR A 94 12.35 -2.90 10.55
N SER A 95 13.66 -2.80 10.76
CA SER A 95 14.38 -3.59 11.75
C SER A 95 15.55 -2.78 12.31
N ASP A 96 16.12 -3.26 13.40
CA ASP A 96 17.30 -2.67 14.04
C ASP A 96 18.53 -3.55 13.82
N ALA A 97 19.70 -2.95 13.56
CA ALA A 97 20.93 -3.66 13.29
C ALA A 97 21.36 -4.54 14.46
N THR A 98 21.20 -4.07 15.71
CA THR A 98 21.54 -4.84 16.91
C THR A 98 20.66 -6.09 17.02
N ILE A 99 19.35 -5.94 16.77
CA ILE A 99 18.40 -7.07 16.78
C ILE A 99 18.77 -8.11 15.73
N MET A 100 19.12 -7.68 14.52
CA MET A 100 19.52 -8.59 13.44
C MET A 100 20.82 -9.35 13.74
N GLN A 101 21.79 -8.69 14.40
CA GLN A 101 23.06 -9.30 14.81
C GLN A 101 22.88 -10.26 15.98
N GLU A 102 22.03 -9.93 16.97
CA GLU A 102 21.76 -10.77 18.14
C GLU A 102 20.80 -11.92 17.84
N LYS A 103 19.92 -11.74 16.85
CA LYS A 103 18.87 -12.69 16.46
C LYS A 103 18.97 -13.07 14.99
N PRO A 104 19.85 -14.01 14.61
CA PRO A 104 20.09 -14.35 13.21
C PRO A 104 18.83 -14.74 12.43
N GLN A 105 17.79 -15.25 13.10
CA GLN A 105 16.51 -15.58 12.46
C GLN A 105 15.78 -14.34 11.93
N VAL A 106 15.96 -13.15 12.53
CA VAL A 106 15.39 -11.88 12.02
C VAL A 106 16.07 -11.49 10.72
N ALA A 107 17.41 -11.52 10.71
CA ALA A 107 18.18 -11.26 9.49
C ALA A 107 17.84 -12.27 8.37
N ALA A 108 17.73 -13.54 8.72
CA ALA A 108 17.36 -14.60 7.77
C ALA A 108 15.96 -14.38 7.18
N PHE A 109 14.99 -13.97 8.00
CA PHE A 109 13.64 -13.64 7.53
C PHE A 109 13.64 -12.44 6.57
N ILE A 110 14.34 -11.35 6.91
CA ILE A 110 14.43 -10.15 6.05
C ILE A 110 15.11 -10.51 4.72
N ASN A 111 16.20 -11.27 4.75
CA ASN A 111 16.88 -11.72 3.55
C ASN A 111 15.98 -12.61 2.68
N PHE A 112 15.24 -13.55 3.29
CA PHE A 112 14.24 -14.37 2.59
C PHE A 112 13.17 -13.48 1.95
N PHE A 113 12.60 -12.56 2.70
CA PHE A 113 11.59 -11.63 2.19
C PHE A 113 12.09 -10.83 0.99
N LEU A 114 13.26 -10.17 1.10
CA LEU A 114 13.85 -9.40 0.02
C LEU A 114 14.24 -10.25 -1.21
N THR A 115 14.39 -11.56 -1.03
CA THR A 115 14.70 -12.46 -2.14
C THR A 115 13.47 -12.83 -2.95
N TYR A 116 12.34 -13.06 -2.29
CA TYR A 116 11.15 -13.68 -2.88
C TYR A 116 9.93 -12.75 -2.96
N VAL A 117 10.00 -11.54 -2.40
CA VAL A 117 8.83 -10.66 -2.33
C VAL A 117 8.19 -10.40 -3.71
N ASN A 118 8.99 -10.16 -4.74
CA ASN A 118 8.47 -9.89 -6.08
C ASN A 118 7.87 -11.12 -6.78
N ASP A 119 8.21 -12.33 -6.33
CA ASP A 119 7.62 -13.56 -6.88
C ASP A 119 6.17 -13.74 -6.38
N GLU A 120 5.83 -13.20 -5.20
CA GLU A 120 4.56 -13.42 -4.52
C GLU A 120 3.68 -12.17 -4.47
N ILE A 121 4.27 -10.98 -4.53
CA ILE A 121 3.58 -9.73 -4.17
C ILE A 121 2.44 -9.37 -5.13
N ALA A 122 2.57 -9.72 -6.41
CA ALA A 122 1.54 -9.48 -7.40
C ALA A 122 0.28 -10.33 -7.17
N ASP A 123 0.45 -11.55 -6.65
CA ASP A 123 -0.67 -12.43 -6.30
C ASP A 123 -1.38 -11.97 -5.02
N VAL A 124 -0.67 -11.26 -4.16
CA VAL A 124 -1.25 -10.59 -2.98
C VAL A 124 -1.97 -9.29 -3.35
N GLY A 125 -1.79 -8.79 -4.59
CA GLY A 125 -2.47 -7.61 -5.11
C GLY A 125 -1.73 -6.29 -4.88
N TYR A 126 -0.43 -6.34 -4.55
CA TYR A 126 0.44 -5.17 -4.51
C TYR A 126 1.33 -5.09 -5.75
N PHE A 127 1.97 -3.95 -5.92
CA PHE A 127 2.92 -3.73 -7.01
C PHE A 127 4.32 -4.21 -6.61
N PRO A 128 5.06 -4.89 -7.51
CA PRO A 128 6.42 -5.31 -7.22
C PRO A 128 7.35 -4.12 -7.03
N ALA A 129 8.34 -4.27 -6.15
CA ALA A 129 9.38 -3.28 -6.00
C ALA A 129 10.36 -3.34 -7.18
N SER A 130 10.90 -2.17 -7.59
CA SER A 130 11.91 -2.14 -8.64
C SER A 130 13.21 -2.84 -8.22
N ASP A 131 13.99 -3.32 -9.19
CA ASP A 131 15.31 -3.92 -8.95
C ASP A 131 16.24 -2.95 -8.21
N ALA A 132 16.11 -1.65 -8.48
CA ALA A 132 16.89 -0.62 -7.80
C ALA A 132 16.51 -0.51 -6.31
N ALA A 133 15.22 -0.52 -5.98
CA ALA A 133 14.73 -0.48 -4.60
C ALA A 133 15.14 -1.73 -3.82
N LEU A 134 14.97 -2.93 -4.42
CA LEU A 134 15.43 -4.18 -3.80
C LEU A 134 16.95 -4.23 -3.63
N GLY A 135 17.70 -3.69 -4.60
CA GLY A 135 19.16 -3.58 -4.51
C GLY A 135 19.60 -2.70 -3.33
N GLN A 136 18.95 -1.56 -3.14
CA GLN A 136 19.18 -0.67 -1.99
C GLN A 136 18.84 -1.35 -0.66
N ALA A 137 17.69 -2.03 -0.58
CA ALA A 137 17.29 -2.73 0.63
C ALA A 137 18.25 -3.87 1.00
N ARG A 138 18.74 -4.64 0.01
CA ARG A 138 19.76 -5.68 0.24
C ARG A 138 21.10 -5.10 0.69
N THR A 139 21.50 -3.98 0.13
CA THR A 139 22.72 -3.26 0.58
C THR A 139 22.57 -2.81 2.03
N ALA A 140 21.44 -2.19 2.39
CA ALA A 140 21.18 -1.77 3.76
C ALA A 140 21.16 -2.96 4.76
N LEU A 141 20.63 -4.10 4.35
CA LEU A 141 20.69 -5.32 5.16
C LEU A 141 22.14 -5.79 5.41
N LEU A 142 22.97 -5.81 4.37
CA LEU A 142 24.38 -6.22 4.50
C LEU A 142 25.18 -5.26 5.37
N GLU A 143 24.99 -3.96 5.22
CA GLU A 143 25.59 -2.93 6.07
C GLU A 143 25.19 -3.10 7.53
N ALA A 144 23.90 -3.32 7.81
CA ALA A 144 23.41 -3.55 9.16
C ALA A 144 23.97 -4.82 9.82
N LEU A 145 24.32 -5.82 9.03
CA LEU A 145 24.97 -7.05 9.49
C LEU A 145 26.50 -6.93 9.62
N GLY A 146 27.09 -5.79 9.21
CA GLY A 146 28.53 -5.60 9.21
C GLY A 146 29.27 -6.40 8.13
N ALA A 147 28.56 -6.85 7.10
CA ALA A 147 29.13 -7.50 5.93
C ALA A 147 29.52 -6.42 4.90
N ASN A 148 30.81 -6.20 4.73
CA ASN A 148 31.39 -5.32 3.70
C ASN A 148 31.72 -6.12 2.44
#